data_75e73cf3ce413173c802f84b8eda151c
#
_entry.id   75e73cf3ce413173c802f84b8eda151c
#
_cell.length_a   1.000
_cell.length_b   1.000
_cell.length_c   1.000
_cell.angle_alpha   90.00
_cell.angle_beta   90.00
_cell.angle_gamma   90.00
#
_symmetry.space_group_name_H-M   'P 1'
#
loop_
_entity.id
_entity.type
_entity.pdbx_description
1 polymer ?
#
loop_
_entity_poly.entity_id
_entity_poly.type
_entity_poly.pdbx_seq_one_letter_code
_entity_poly.pdbx_strand_id
1 'polypeptide(L)'
;MRKRNIYSIISLWCVLFFCPTLHAERKGFAVVIDSISYQQAQHELAEYIRALESKQHFKVYTVVDRWGVPDSIRATLKGLHARPHEAIIGAVFIGDIPIPMIRDAQHLCSAFKMSQKMPWQESSVPSDRYYDDFSLQFDFLKRDSTAPYYYYSLSARGNQQVHPDLFSGRIRPTDGDMPGSRYTKLKAYLQKATEAKLHP
;
A
#
# COMPACT_ATOMS: atom_id res chain seq x y z
N MET A 1 -63.91 16.21 58.58
CA MET A 1 -62.44 16.16 58.37
C MET A 1 -62.12 15.16 57.29
N ARG A 2 -61.65 15.63 56.13
CA ARG A 2 -61.48 14.78 54.90
C ARG A 2 -59.99 14.56 54.67
N LYS A 3 -59.51 13.29 54.83
CA LYS A 3 -58.13 12.93 54.57
C LYS A 3 -57.89 12.79 53.05
N ARG A 4 -57.03 13.58 52.50
CA ARG A 4 -56.58 13.46 51.10
C ARG A 4 -55.35 12.56 51.05
N ASN A 5 -55.49 11.37 50.38
CA ASN A 5 -54.36 10.51 50.03
C ASN A 5 -53.68 11.09 48.78
N ILE A 6 -52.41 11.42 48.89
CA ILE A 6 -51.54 11.84 47.79
C ILE A 6 -50.77 10.58 47.37
N TYR A 7 -51.13 9.99 46.23
CA TYR A 7 -50.32 8.96 45.60
C TYR A 7 -49.22 9.62 44.80
N SER A 8 -47.97 9.46 45.26
CA SER A 8 -46.76 9.92 44.55
C SER A 8 -46.47 8.91 43.44
N ILE A 9 -46.68 9.30 42.19
CA ILE A 9 -46.30 8.49 41.01
C ILE A 9 -44.82 8.76 40.76
N ILE A 10 -43.98 7.78 41.14
CA ILE A 10 -42.57 7.78 40.78
C ILE A 10 -42.48 7.26 39.33
N SER A 11 -42.33 8.19 38.39
CA SER A 11 -42.05 7.85 37.00
C SER A 11 -40.59 7.45 36.85
N LEU A 12 -40.33 6.14 36.71
CA LEU A 12 -39.02 5.56 36.45
C LEU A 12 -38.67 5.78 34.98
N TRP A 13 -37.93 6.85 34.69
CA TRP A 13 -37.36 7.11 33.37
C TRP A 13 -36.17 6.13 33.14
N CYS A 14 -36.43 5.02 32.43
CA CYS A 14 -35.37 4.21 31.85
C CYS A 14 -34.69 5.01 30.72
N VAL A 15 -33.59 5.70 31.03
CA VAL A 15 -32.68 6.25 30.04
C VAL A 15 -31.91 5.06 29.44
N LEU A 16 -32.40 4.54 28.32
CA LEU A 16 -31.61 3.62 27.48
C LEU A 16 -30.38 4.39 26.99
N PHE A 17 -29.25 4.20 27.66
CA PHE A 17 -27.95 4.57 27.14
C PHE A 17 -27.70 3.77 25.86
N PHE A 18 -28.05 4.36 24.73
CA PHE A 18 -27.58 3.92 23.42
C PHE A 18 -26.07 4.22 23.41
N CYS A 19 -25.26 3.28 23.89
CA CYS A 19 -23.82 3.34 23.75
C CYS A 19 -23.54 3.08 22.28
N PRO A 20 -23.19 4.09 21.45
CA PRO A 20 -22.73 3.80 20.10
C PRO A 20 -21.46 2.97 20.27
N THR A 21 -21.50 1.74 19.83
CA THR A 21 -20.28 0.95 19.69
C THR A 21 -19.40 1.72 18.71
N LEU A 22 -18.41 2.46 19.25
CA LEU A 22 -17.33 3.02 18.44
C LEU A 22 -16.59 1.82 17.83
N HIS A 23 -17.07 1.37 16.67
CA HIS A 23 -16.24 0.52 15.83
C HIS A 23 -15.09 1.39 15.36
N ALA A 24 -13.90 1.11 15.87
CA ALA A 24 -12.69 1.75 15.35
C ALA A 24 -12.67 1.53 13.83
N GLU A 25 -12.59 2.61 13.07
CA GLU A 25 -12.62 2.56 11.62
C GLU A 25 -11.47 1.68 11.13
N ARG A 26 -11.83 0.62 10.40
CA ARG A 26 -10.87 -0.35 9.88
C ARG A 26 -10.06 0.30 8.76
N LYS A 27 -8.74 0.34 8.91
CA LYS A 27 -7.85 0.92 7.90
C LYS A 27 -7.63 -0.04 6.74
N GLY A 28 -7.47 0.50 5.53
CA GLY A 28 -7.18 -0.28 4.34
C GLY A 28 -5.69 -0.60 4.17
N PHE A 29 -5.42 -1.69 3.47
CA PHE A 29 -4.08 -2.09 3.02
C PHE A 29 -4.15 -2.64 1.60
N ALA A 30 -3.29 -2.19 0.69
CA ALA A 30 -3.28 -2.65 -0.69
C ALA A 30 -2.23 -3.76 -0.89
N VAL A 31 -2.65 -4.85 -1.53
CA VAL A 31 -1.77 -5.89 -2.07
C VAL A 31 -1.80 -5.75 -3.59
N VAL A 32 -0.76 -5.15 -4.15
CA VAL A 32 -0.59 -4.96 -5.60
C VAL A 32 0.29 -6.09 -6.13
N ILE A 33 -0.23 -6.91 -7.01
CA ILE A 33 0.47 -8.09 -7.50
C ILE A 33 0.29 -8.26 -9.01
N ASP A 34 1.32 -8.74 -9.72
CA ASP A 34 1.16 -9.12 -11.11
C ASP A 34 0.38 -10.44 -11.26
N SER A 35 -0.31 -10.60 -12.40
CA SER A 35 -1.25 -11.70 -12.63
C SER A 35 -0.56 -13.07 -12.62
N ILE A 36 0.70 -13.19 -13.04
CA ILE A 36 1.41 -14.46 -13.07
C ILE A 36 1.82 -14.85 -11.64
N SER A 37 2.41 -13.94 -10.87
CA SER A 37 2.73 -14.16 -9.46
C SER A 37 1.47 -14.50 -8.65
N TYR A 38 0.34 -13.84 -8.93
CA TYR A 38 -0.95 -14.15 -8.33
C TYR A 38 -1.37 -15.60 -8.61
N GLN A 39 -1.34 -16.04 -9.87
CA GLN A 39 -1.71 -17.41 -10.25
C GLN A 39 -0.80 -18.46 -9.61
N GLN A 40 0.50 -18.18 -9.53
CA GLN A 40 1.49 -19.10 -8.99
C GLN A 40 1.45 -19.24 -7.47
N ALA A 41 1.00 -18.22 -6.74
CA ALA A 41 1.05 -18.18 -5.27
C ALA A 41 -0.31 -17.89 -4.62
N GLN A 42 -1.43 -18.28 -5.26
CA GLN A 42 -2.79 -17.99 -4.79
C GLN A 42 -3.06 -18.43 -3.35
N HIS A 43 -2.64 -19.65 -3.02
CA HIS A 43 -2.87 -20.21 -1.69
C HIS A 43 -2.13 -19.42 -0.61
N GLU A 44 -0.82 -19.26 -0.77
CA GLU A 44 0.05 -18.56 0.19
C GLU A 44 -0.32 -17.08 0.32
N LEU A 45 -0.74 -16.47 -0.79
CA LEU A 45 -1.24 -15.11 -0.77
C LEU A 45 -2.56 -14.98 0.00
N ALA A 46 -3.48 -15.93 -0.18
CA ALA A 46 -4.74 -15.93 0.55
C ALA A 46 -4.52 -16.08 2.07
N GLU A 47 -3.57 -16.88 2.50
CA GLU A 47 -3.18 -17.03 3.90
C GLU A 47 -2.55 -15.75 4.45
N TYR A 48 -1.66 -15.13 3.69
CA TYR A 48 -1.06 -13.85 4.04
C TYR A 48 -2.12 -12.76 4.22
N ILE A 49 -3.09 -12.67 3.30
CA ILE A 49 -4.21 -11.73 3.39
C ILE A 49 -5.06 -12.00 4.64
N ARG A 50 -5.41 -13.26 4.91
CA ARG A 50 -6.17 -13.63 6.12
C ARG A 50 -5.44 -13.23 7.40
N ALA A 51 -4.11 -13.37 7.44
CA ALA A 51 -3.31 -12.95 8.58
C ALA A 51 -3.34 -11.41 8.76
N LEU A 52 -3.24 -10.64 7.67
CA LEU A 52 -3.37 -9.18 7.71
C LEU A 52 -4.75 -8.75 8.22
N GLU A 53 -5.81 -9.41 7.75
CA GLU A 53 -7.19 -9.07 8.13
C GLU A 53 -7.52 -9.45 9.57
N SER A 54 -7.07 -10.64 10.02
CA SER A 54 -7.41 -11.18 11.34
C SER A 54 -6.54 -10.63 12.47
N LYS A 55 -5.25 -10.42 12.22
CA LYS A 55 -4.28 -10.03 13.26
C LYS A 55 -3.96 -8.54 13.28
N GLN A 56 -3.95 -7.91 12.11
CA GLN A 56 -3.67 -6.47 12.02
C GLN A 56 -4.92 -5.63 11.73
N HIS A 57 -6.08 -6.28 11.64
CA HIS A 57 -7.39 -5.65 11.44
C HIS A 57 -7.49 -4.74 10.22
N PHE A 58 -6.69 -5.01 9.17
CA PHE A 58 -6.81 -4.28 7.92
C PHE A 58 -8.02 -4.76 7.10
N LYS A 59 -8.58 -3.86 6.29
CA LYS A 59 -9.32 -4.21 5.09
C LYS A 59 -8.33 -4.36 3.95
N VAL A 60 -8.14 -5.57 3.44
CA VAL A 60 -7.18 -5.80 2.36
C VAL A 60 -7.85 -5.62 0.99
N TYR A 61 -7.22 -4.83 0.14
CA TYR A 61 -7.57 -4.64 -1.27
C TYR A 61 -6.53 -5.34 -2.14
N THR A 62 -6.91 -6.46 -2.75
CA THR A 62 -6.04 -7.17 -3.69
C THR A 62 -6.24 -6.61 -5.10
N VAL A 63 -5.18 -6.05 -5.66
CA VAL A 63 -5.19 -5.42 -6.98
C VAL A 63 -4.28 -6.23 -7.89
N VAL A 64 -4.88 -6.96 -8.83
CA VAL A 64 -4.19 -7.88 -9.74
C VAL A 64 -4.31 -7.39 -11.16
N ASP A 65 -3.19 -7.25 -11.87
CA ASP A 65 -3.18 -6.90 -13.29
C ASP A 65 -1.87 -7.34 -13.97
N ARG A 66 -1.83 -7.22 -15.29
CA ARG A 66 -0.60 -7.22 -16.10
C ARG A 66 -0.06 -5.79 -16.18
N TRP A 67 0.62 -5.39 -15.14
CA TRP A 67 1.05 -4.01 -14.98
C TRP A 67 1.92 -3.51 -16.14
N GLY A 68 1.39 -2.60 -16.94
CA GLY A 68 2.10 -2.01 -18.07
C GLY A 68 2.89 -0.77 -17.73
N VAL A 69 2.33 0.11 -16.88
CA VAL A 69 2.93 1.40 -16.53
C VAL A 69 2.74 1.73 -15.05
N PRO A 70 3.69 2.44 -14.43
CA PRO A 70 3.58 2.86 -13.02
C PRO A 70 2.36 3.75 -12.75
N ASP A 71 1.98 4.59 -13.70
CA ASP A 71 0.91 5.58 -13.52
C ASP A 71 -0.44 4.94 -13.17
N SER A 72 -0.78 3.78 -13.75
CA SER A 72 -2.02 3.07 -13.45
C SER A 72 -2.05 2.55 -12.01
N ILE A 73 -0.93 2.06 -11.51
CA ILE A 73 -0.79 1.62 -10.11
C ILE A 73 -0.95 2.83 -9.18
N ARG A 74 -0.22 3.92 -9.46
CA ARG A 74 -0.31 5.15 -8.67
C ARG A 74 -1.75 5.69 -8.63
N ALA A 75 -2.44 5.73 -9.76
CA ALA A 75 -3.83 6.18 -9.83
C ALA A 75 -4.76 5.30 -8.98
N THR A 76 -4.60 3.97 -9.05
CA THR A 76 -5.36 3.01 -8.25
C THR A 76 -5.12 3.22 -6.75
N LEU A 77 -3.86 3.36 -6.32
CA LEU A 77 -3.52 3.60 -4.92
C LEU A 77 -4.07 4.93 -4.41
N LYS A 78 -3.97 6.01 -5.20
CA LYS A 78 -4.60 7.30 -4.86
C LYS A 78 -6.10 7.18 -4.68
N GLY A 79 -6.78 6.44 -5.56
CA GLY A 79 -8.21 6.18 -5.46
C GLY A 79 -8.58 5.39 -4.20
N LEU A 80 -7.80 4.39 -3.83
CA LEU A 80 -8.01 3.62 -2.59
C LEU A 80 -7.70 4.43 -1.33
N HIS A 81 -6.69 5.30 -1.38
CA HIS A 81 -6.34 6.20 -0.27
C HIS A 81 -7.39 7.30 -0.05
N ALA A 82 -7.99 7.79 -1.11
CA ALA A 82 -9.03 8.84 -1.05
C ALA A 82 -10.42 8.32 -0.64
N ARG A 83 -10.60 7.05 -0.30
CA ARG A 83 -11.89 6.51 0.13
C ARG A 83 -12.32 7.11 1.45
N PRO A 84 -13.61 7.43 1.64
CA PRO A 84 -14.11 8.00 2.90
C PRO A 84 -14.05 7.00 4.06
N HIS A 85 -14.11 5.70 3.75
CA HIS A 85 -14.02 4.60 4.73
C HIS A 85 -13.02 3.55 4.26
N GLU A 86 -12.34 2.93 5.22
CA GLU A 86 -11.33 1.89 4.96
C GLU A 86 -10.24 2.35 3.97
N ALA A 87 -9.90 3.65 3.99
CA ALA A 87 -8.81 4.20 3.19
C ALA A 87 -7.51 3.44 3.45
N ILE A 88 -6.75 3.16 2.40
CA ILE A 88 -5.46 2.50 2.56
C ILE A 88 -4.45 3.42 3.24
N ILE A 89 -3.66 2.84 4.14
CA ILE A 89 -2.53 3.50 4.79
C ILE A 89 -1.20 2.83 4.45
N GLY A 90 -1.23 1.72 3.71
CA GLY A 90 -0.05 1.01 3.28
C GLY A 90 -0.30 0.13 2.07
N ALA A 91 0.79 -0.29 1.42
CA ALA A 91 0.78 -1.17 0.26
C ALA A 91 1.97 -2.13 0.24
N VAL A 92 1.77 -3.30 -0.35
CA VAL A 92 2.85 -4.22 -0.73
C VAL A 92 2.81 -4.50 -2.22
N PHE A 93 3.98 -4.40 -2.87
CA PHE A 93 4.16 -4.66 -4.30
C PHE A 93 4.78 -6.04 -4.48
N ILE A 94 4.06 -6.97 -5.09
CA ILE A 94 4.46 -8.39 -5.20
C ILE A 94 4.71 -8.76 -6.66
N GLY A 95 5.86 -9.34 -6.94
CA GLY A 95 6.23 -9.85 -8.26
C GLY A 95 6.73 -8.77 -9.22
N ASP A 96 6.32 -8.85 -10.48
CA ASP A 96 6.79 -7.98 -11.57
C ASP A 96 6.00 -6.67 -11.65
N ILE A 97 6.13 -5.87 -10.61
CA ILE A 97 5.58 -4.52 -10.58
C ILE A 97 6.57 -3.55 -11.23
N PRO A 98 6.15 -2.68 -12.16
CA PRO A 98 7.02 -1.71 -12.80
C PRO A 98 7.86 -0.91 -11.81
N ILE A 99 9.08 -0.55 -12.21
CA ILE A 99 10.03 0.15 -11.34
C ILE A 99 10.17 1.59 -11.84
N PRO A 100 9.67 2.57 -11.07
CA PRO A 100 9.93 3.98 -11.34
C PRO A 100 11.40 4.31 -11.03
N MET A 101 12.09 4.87 -12.01
CA MET A 101 13.46 5.36 -11.91
C MET A 101 13.42 6.88 -11.82
N ILE A 102 13.77 7.43 -10.66
CA ILE A 102 13.59 8.85 -10.36
C ILE A 102 14.93 9.59 -10.47
N ARG A 103 14.89 10.77 -11.09
CA ARG A 103 15.99 11.73 -11.15
C ARG A 103 15.54 13.12 -10.69
N ASP A 104 16.50 14.05 -10.66
CA ASP A 104 16.30 15.45 -10.24
C ASP A 104 15.74 15.63 -8.82
N ALA A 105 16.00 14.66 -7.96
CA ALA A 105 15.52 14.60 -6.58
C ALA A 105 16.64 14.64 -5.53
N GLN A 106 17.81 15.18 -5.87
CA GLN A 106 19.02 15.14 -5.05
C GLN A 106 18.86 15.83 -3.70
N HIS A 107 17.93 16.78 -3.60
CA HIS A 107 17.66 17.52 -2.37
C HIS A 107 16.77 16.74 -1.39
N LEU A 108 16.08 15.67 -1.83
CA LEU A 108 15.16 14.92 -0.98
C LEU A 108 15.90 13.96 -0.03
N CYS A 109 16.94 13.28 -0.51
CA CYS A 109 17.72 12.38 0.31
C CYS A 109 19.06 12.03 -0.33
N SER A 110 19.94 11.37 0.42
CA SER A 110 21.29 10.98 -0.05
C SER A 110 21.28 9.98 -1.20
N ALA A 111 20.22 9.17 -1.36
CA ALA A 111 20.11 8.20 -2.46
C ALA A 111 20.05 8.84 -3.84
N PHE A 112 19.66 10.11 -3.94
CA PHE A 112 19.60 10.86 -5.19
C PHE A 112 20.84 11.74 -5.46
N LYS A 113 21.87 11.65 -4.62
CA LYS A 113 23.08 12.48 -4.74
C LYS A 113 24.01 11.98 -5.84
N MET A 114 23.61 12.18 -7.09
CA MET A 114 24.41 11.85 -8.29
C MET A 114 24.29 12.96 -9.34
N SER A 115 25.31 13.06 -10.21
CA SER A 115 25.32 14.08 -11.26
C SER A 115 24.18 13.87 -12.26
N GLN A 116 23.31 14.85 -12.40
CA GLN A 116 22.20 14.80 -13.36
C GLN A 116 22.65 15.15 -14.80
N LYS A 117 23.95 15.44 -15.01
CA LYS A 117 24.55 15.58 -16.34
C LYS A 117 24.86 14.22 -16.99
N MET A 118 24.87 13.15 -16.19
CA MET A 118 25.06 11.77 -16.66
C MET A 118 23.84 11.26 -17.41
N PRO A 119 23.98 10.20 -18.24
CA PRO A 119 22.85 9.52 -18.89
C PRO A 119 21.77 9.11 -17.87
N TRP A 120 20.52 9.03 -18.30
CA TRP A 120 19.39 8.72 -17.40
C TRP A 120 19.53 7.41 -16.65
N GLN A 121 20.09 6.39 -17.30
CA GLN A 121 20.35 5.08 -16.69
C GLN A 121 21.31 5.18 -15.50
N GLU A 122 22.26 6.12 -15.56
CA GLU A 122 23.29 6.30 -14.55
C GLU A 122 22.91 7.36 -13.50
N SER A 123 21.96 8.25 -13.83
CA SER A 123 21.55 9.38 -12.98
C SER A 123 20.17 9.23 -12.35
N SER A 124 19.57 8.05 -12.46
CA SER A 124 18.28 7.74 -11.85
C SER A 124 18.40 6.63 -10.80
N VAL A 125 17.55 6.64 -9.81
CA VAL A 125 17.46 5.59 -8.77
C VAL A 125 16.06 4.99 -8.73
N PRO A 126 15.92 3.67 -8.47
CA PRO A 126 14.62 3.06 -8.25
C PRO A 126 14.00 3.62 -6.97
N SER A 127 12.72 4.02 -7.03
CA SER A 127 12.08 4.59 -5.86
C SER A 127 10.58 4.35 -5.85
N ASP A 128 10.10 3.64 -4.84
CA ASP A 128 8.67 3.45 -4.60
C ASP A 128 7.98 4.69 -4.02
N ARG A 129 8.74 5.80 -3.76
CA ARG A 129 8.16 7.13 -3.48
C ARG A 129 7.20 7.60 -4.58
N TYR A 130 7.39 7.11 -5.79
CA TYR A 130 6.44 7.30 -6.88
C TYR A 130 5.05 6.76 -6.55
N TYR A 131 4.96 5.64 -5.82
CA TYR A 131 3.72 4.95 -5.50
C TYR A 131 3.10 5.38 -4.19
N ASP A 132 3.89 5.81 -3.23
CA ASP A 132 3.47 5.97 -1.84
C ASP A 132 3.51 7.41 -1.31
N ASP A 133 4.04 8.35 -2.10
CA ASP A 133 3.99 9.79 -1.81
C ASP A 133 3.17 10.50 -2.91
N PHE A 134 1.94 10.85 -2.60
CA PHE A 134 1.01 11.44 -3.56
C PHE A 134 1.17 12.94 -3.72
N SER A 135 1.89 13.58 -2.81
CA SER A 135 2.20 15.01 -2.85
C SER A 135 3.28 15.35 -3.87
N LEU A 136 4.19 14.41 -4.15
CA LEU A 136 5.22 14.57 -5.18
C LEU A 136 4.62 14.50 -6.58
N GLN A 137 5.09 15.36 -7.47
CA GLN A 137 4.74 15.34 -8.89
C GLN A 137 5.93 14.89 -9.72
N PHE A 138 5.67 14.09 -10.74
CA PHE A 138 6.70 13.53 -11.58
C PHE A 138 6.36 13.76 -13.05
N ASP A 139 7.36 14.19 -13.81
CA ASP A 139 7.27 14.32 -15.26
C ASP A 139 7.86 13.05 -15.90
N PHE A 140 7.08 12.36 -16.73
CA PHE A 140 7.54 11.16 -17.44
C PHE A 140 8.59 11.53 -18.47
N LEU A 141 9.70 10.81 -18.49
CA LEU A 141 10.80 11.04 -19.42
C LEU A 141 10.85 9.97 -20.51
N LYS A 142 10.92 8.69 -20.10
CA LYS A 142 11.15 7.57 -21.02
C LYS A 142 10.82 6.23 -20.37
N ARG A 143 10.43 5.27 -21.20
CA ARG A 143 10.43 3.84 -20.86
C ARG A 143 11.73 3.20 -21.35
N ASP A 144 12.33 2.33 -20.57
CA ASP A 144 13.43 1.49 -21.03
C ASP A 144 12.89 0.43 -22.03
N SER A 145 13.69 0.13 -23.06
CA SER A 145 13.32 -0.86 -24.09
C SER A 145 13.69 -2.30 -23.70
N THR A 146 14.60 -2.47 -22.76
CA THR A 146 15.20 -3.77 -22.40
C THR A 146 14.89 -4.21 -20.97
N ALA A 147 14.50 -3.29 -20.10
CA ALA A 147 14.22 -3.54 -18.71
C ALA A 147 12.87 -2.94 -18.28
N PRO A 148 12.24 -3.42 -17.20
CA PRO A 148 10.95 -2.91 -16.73
C PRO A 148 11.09 -1.56 -16.00
N TYR A 149 11.92 -0.66 -16.52
CA TYR A 149 12.20 0.64 -15.93
C TYR A 149 11.45 1.76 -16.65
N TYR A 150 10.94 2.69 -15.85
CA TYR A 150 10.23 3.88 -16.29
C TYR A 150 10.90 5.09 -15.65
N TYR A 151 11.46 5.96 -16.47
CA TYR A 151 12.23 7.12 -16.00
C TYR A 151 11.32 8.33 -15.83
N TYR A 152 11.43 8.95 -14.67
CA TYR A 152 10.71 10.16 -14.30
C TYR A 152 11.68 11.18 -13.72
N SER A 153 11.38 12.45 -13.92
CA SER A 153 12.00 13.55 -13.20
C SER A 153 11.06 14.06 -12.12
N LEU A 154 11.57 14.37 -10.94
CA LEU A 154 10.79 15.11 -9.95
C LEU A 154 10.47 16.49 -10.52
N SER A 155 9.19 16.82 -10.63
CA SER A 155 8.73 18.08 -11.19
C SER A 155 8.99 19.24 -10.23
N ALA A 156 9.65 20.29 -10.70
CA ALA A 156 9.86 21.51 -9.92
C ALA A 156 8.55 22.25 -9.57
N ARG A 157 7.43 21.89 -10.21
CA ARG A 157 6.11 22.48 -9.95
C ARG A 157 5.36 21.85 -8.78
N GLY A 158 5.80 20.65 -8.34
CA GLY A 158 5.19 19.92 -7.24
C GLY A 158 5.83 20.21 -5.90
N ASN A 159 5.36 19.46 -4.89
CA ASN A 159 6.01 19.45 -3.57
C ASN A 159 7.48 19.00 -3.72
N GLN A 160 8.34 19.60 -2.93
CA GLN A 160 9.79 19.32 -2.92
C GLN A 160 10.23 18.65 -1.61
N GLN A 161 9.29 18.11 -0.83
CA GLN A 161 9.55 17.41 0.43
C GLN A 161 8.91 16.03 0.39
N VAL A 162 9.56 15.04 1.00
CA VAL A 162 9.05 13.67 1.12
C VAL A 162 8.06 13.59 2.27
N HIS A 163 6.80 13.29 1.95
CA HIS A 163 5.72 13.04 2.91
C HIS A 163 4.91 11.83 2.47
N PRO A 164 5.38 10.60 2.77
CA PRO A 164 4.68 9.41 2.33
C PRO A 164 3.26 9.32 2.89
N ASP A 165 2.28 9.18 2.01
CA ASP A 165 0.87 8.92 2.37
C ASP A 165 0.65 7.46 2.77
N LEU A 166 1.50 6.56 2.23
CA LEU A 166 1.44 5.13 2.51
C LEU A 166 2.79 4.63 3.02
N PHE A 167 2.78 3.69 3.96
CA PHE A 167 3.96 2.84 4.13
C PHE A 167 3.94 1.74 3.05
N SER A 168 5.09 1.44 2.47
CA SER A 168 5.17 0.50 1.36
C SER A 168 6.32 -0.49 1.50
N GLY A 169 6.19 -1.61 0.82
CA GLY A 169 7.24 -2.62 0.73
C GLY A 169 7.13 -3.40 -0.58
N ARG A 170 8.25 -4.00 -1.03
CA ARG A 170 8.32 -4.75 -2.27
C ARG A 170 8.83 -6.17 -2.03
N ILE A 171 8.13 -7.14 -2.63
CA ILE A 171 8.50 -8.56 -2.63
C ILE A 171 8.74 -8.95 -4.09
N ARG A 172 10.00 -8.99 -4.51
CA ARG A 172 10.39 -9.30 -5.88
C ARG A 172 11.51 -10.35 -5.91
N PRO A 173 11.18 -11.63 -5.76
CA PRO A 173 12.17 -12.70 -5.89
C PRO A 173 12.64 -12.82 -7.34
N THR A 174 13.89 -13.27 -7.51
CA THR A 174 14.52 -13.52 -8.81
C THR A 174 14.73 -15.02 -9.00
N ASP A 175 14.79 -15.47 -10.24
CA ASP A 175 15.03 -16.89 -10.55
C ASP A 175 16.42 -17.35 -10.11
N GLY A 176 17.43 -16.45 -10.11
CA GLY A 176 18.81 -16.87 -9.94
C GLY A 176 19.24 -17.76 -11.09
N ASP A 177 19.92 -18.90 -10.78
CA ASP A 177 20.41 -19.83 -11.78
C ASP A 177 19.37 -20.86 -12.26
N MET A 178 18.19 -20.90 -11.61
CA MET A 178 17.13 -21.87 -11.96
C MET A 178 15.86 -21.14 -12.42
N PRO A 179 15.47 -21.25 -13.71
CA PRO A 179 14.23 -20.71 -14.23
C PRO A 179 13.00 -21.16 -13.42
N GLY A 180 12.10 -20.22 -13.12
CA GLY A 180 10.89 -20.49 -12.34
C GLY A 180 11.08 -20.59 -10.83
N SER A 181 12.31 -20.62 -10.30
CA SER A 181 12.59 -20.69 -8.86
C SER A 181 12.07 -19.49 -8.08
N ARG A 182 11.85 -18.35 -8.75
CA ARG A 182 11.27 -17.14 -8.18
C ARG A 182 9.90 -17.38 -7.51
N TYR A 183 9.07 -18.22 -8.08
CA TYR A 183 7.74 -18.50 -7.51
C TYR A 183 7.82 -19.40 -6.28
N THR A 184 8.75 -20.34 -6.25
CA THR A 184 9.04 -21.12 -5.04
C THR A 184 9.53 -20.21 -3.91
N LYS A 185 10.44 -19.28 -4.24
CA LYS A 185 10.92 -18.27 -3.27
C LYS A 185 9.80 -17.34 -2.81
N LEU A 186 8.90 -16.94 -3.73
CA LEU A 186 7.73 -16.11 -3.38
C LEU A 186 6.83 -16.82 -2.38
N LYS A 187 6.47 -18.08 -2.64
CA LYS A 187 5.64 -18.89 -1.75
C LYS A 187 6.27 -19.03 -0.37
N ALA A 188 7.55 -19.42 -0.32
CA ALA A 188 8.28 -19.54 0.95
C ALA A 188 8.33 -18.21 1.73
N TYR A 189 8.51 -17.09 1.04
CA TYR A 189 8.49 -15.78 1.68
C TYR A 189 7.12 -15.42 2.23
N LEU A 190 6.04 -15.65 1.46
CA LEU A 190 4.67 -15.38 1.91
C LEU A 190 4.30 -16.24 3.12
N GLN A 191 4.68 -17.52 3.13
CA GLN A 191 4.50 -18.40 4.31
C GLN A 191 5.23 -17.85 5.53
N LYS A 192 6.53 -17.52 5.40
CA LYS A 192 7.30 -16.90 6.48
C LYS A 192 6.69 -15.58 6.97
N ALA A 193 6.22 -14.74 6.05
CA ALA A 193 5.58 -13.47 6.39
C ALA A 193 4.23 -13.67 7.10
N THR A 194 3.49 -14.70 6.73
CA THR A 194 2.25 -15.11 7.39
C THR A 194 2.51 -15.57 8.82
N GLU A 195 3.46 -16.47 9.02
CA GLU A 195 3.85 -16.96 10.35
C GLU A 195 4.28 -15.82 11.28
N ALA A 196 5.11 -14.89 10.77
CA ALA A 196 5.54 -13.73 11.55
C ALA A 196 4.39 -12.78 11.97
N LYS A 197 3.24 -12.84 11.29
CA LYS A 197 2.05 -12.06 11.65
C LYS A 197 1.12 -12.82 12.60
N LEU A 198 1.10 -14.13 12.49
CA LEU A 198 0.30 -14.98 13.38
C LEU A 198 0.95 -15.11 14.78
N HIS A 199 2.27 -15.07 14.83
CA HIS A 199 3.10 -15.24 16.04
C HIS A 199 4.10 -14.08 16.19
N PRO A 200 3.62 -12.85 16.50
CA PRO A 200 4.46 -11.65 16.65
C PRO A 200 5.37 -11.70 17.88
#